data_bc8ace163954a258ccb06b5e713404e6
#
_entry.id   bc8ace163954a258ccb06b5e713404e6
#
_cell.length_a   1.000
_cell.length_b   1.000
_cell.length_c   1.000
_cell.angle_alpha   90.00
_cell.angle_beta   90.00
_cell.angle_gamma   90.00
#
_symmetry.space_group_name_H-M   'P 1'
#
loop_
_entity.id
_entity.type
_entity.pdbx_description
1 polymer ?
#
loop_
_entity_poly.entity_id
_entity_poly.type
_entity_poly.pdbx_seq_one_letter_code
_entity_poly.pdbx_strand_id
1 'polypeptide(L)'
;MNSFSAERAVSPLDGSELWVVLDPELVPHREASDFLRALHGASRSPHTIRAYAGRVASFLGWCASQGVEWSSVSLASLARFKHFVEATPGRDGRLRSGATVNATLTAVCEFLRFCARTGVIEQAVAGQLSEPRWLRFTPPGFDAGESGQFRRMRARLLKARAETAFPEAFTPDQAGQIMACCQRPRERFMVTLLHDGGLRIGEALGLRRSDLHLLPDSRCVGCTVLGAHVHVRHRANPNGALAKSPFPRTVPASDAVLFSYADYQHERAEILGEDGCDMVFVNLYHEPLGAPMTYRAAKRLFERLARECGFPVRPHMFRHTAATGWVRAGTDLDVVQALLGHVSLASTTVYLHARDADKRRAVEAVAAGRRYR
;
A
#
# COMPACT_ATOMS: atom_id res chain seq x y z
N MET A 1 -3.71 -32.61 5.87
CA MET A 1 -2.50 -32.45 6.73
C MET A 1 -2.60 -31.11 7.42
N ASN A 2 -2.69 -31.13 8.75
CA ASN A 2 -2.63 -29.90 9.53
C ASN A 2 -1.23 -29.27 9.27
N SER A 3 -1.22 -28.04 8.81
CA SER A 3 0.02 -27.27 8.57
C SER A 3 0.02 -26.06 9.48
N PHE A 4 1.19 -25.47 9.73
CA PHE A 4 1.27 -24.21 10.45
C PHE A 4 0.29 -23.18 9.88
N SER A 5 -0.43 -22.49 10.77
CA SER A 5 -1.41 -21.47 10.39
C SER A 5 -1.14 -20.15 11.13
N ALA A 6 -1.60 -19.05 10.53
CA ALA A 6 -1.55 -17.73 11.13
C ALA A 6 -2.97 -17.35 11.57
N GLU A 7 -3.16 -17.20 12.86
CA GLU A 7 -4.47 -16.96 13.45
C GLU A 7 -4.48 -15.65 14.26
N ARG A 8 -5.68 -15.14 14.46
CA ARG A 8 -5.92 -13.96 15.26
C ARG A 8 -6.27 -14.40 16.67
N ALA A 9 -5.56 -13.88 17.64
CA ALA A 9 -5.76 -14.15 19.05
C ALA A 9 -6.08 -12.86 19.80
N VAL A 10 -6.83 -12.98 20.88
CA VAL A 10 -7.09 -11.88 21.81
C VAL A 10 -6.26 -12.11 23.06
N SER A 11 -5.47 -11.12 23.46
CA SER A 11 -4.68 -11.18 24.67
C SER A 11 -5.61 -11.20 25.89
N PRO A 12 -5.48 -12.18 26.79
CA PRO A 12 -6.30 -12.22 28.00
C PRO A 12 -5.92 -11.12 29.00
N LEU A 13 -4.75 -10.47 28.85
CA LEU A 13 -4.26 -9.46 29.78
C LEU A 13 -4.89 -8.09 29.55
N ASP A 14 -5.08 -7.70 28.29
CA ASP A 14 -5.47 -6.33 27.90
C ASP A 14 -6.52 -6.29 26.79
N GLY A 15 -7.01 -7.45 26.33
CA GLY A 15 -7.97 -7.54 25.24
C GLY A 15 -7.42 -7.15 23.86
N SER A 16 -6.11 -6.92 23.75
CA SER A 16 -5.48 -6.56 22.48
C SER A 16 -5.53 -7.71 21.48
N GLU A 17 -5.80 -7.37 20.20
CA GLU A 17 -5.78 -8.33 19.12
C GLU A 17 -4.37 -8.52 18.59
N LEU A 18 -3.87 -9.75 18.65
CA LEU A 18 -2.54 -10.15 18.22
C LEU A 18 -2.63 -11.22 17.13
N TRP A 19 -1.60 -11.31 16.31
CA TRP A 19 -1.41 -12.44 15.41
C TRP A 19 -0.47 -13.44 16.05
N VAL A 20 -0.83 -14.73 15.95
CA VAL A 20 -0.02 -15.87 16.41
C VAL A 20 0.17 -16.85 15.27
N VAL A 21 1.22 -17.65 15.33
CA VAL A 21 1.42 -18.79 14.45
C VAL A 21 1.15 -20.03 15.25
N LEU A 22 0.19 -20.85 14.81
CA LEU A 22 -0.13 -22.15 15.39
C LEU A 22 0.59 -23.26 14.63
N ASP A 23 1.07 -24.26 15.36
CA ASP A 23 1.58 -25.50 14.79
C ASP A 23 0.42 -26.43 14.37
N PRO A 24 0.72 -27.63 13.82
CA PRO A 24 -0.32 -28.60 13.42
C PRO A 24 -1.22 -29.07 14.56
N GLU A 25 -0.75 -29.02 15.79
CA GLU A 25 -1.47 -29.39 17.02
C GLU A 25 -2.28 -28.23 17.61
N LEU A 26 -2.33 -27.08 16.90
CA LEU A 26 -2.97 -25.83 17.31
C LEU A 26 -2.32 -25.17 18.53
N VAL A 27 -1.06 -25.49 18.82
CA VAL A 27 -0.28 -24.84 19.86
C VAL A 27 0.45 -23.62 19.28
N PRO A 28 0.48 -22.47 19.97
CA PRO A 28 1.22 -21.31 19.53
C PRO A 28 2.73 -21.60 19.44
N HIS A 29 3.30 -21.45 18.23
CA HIS A 29 4.75 -21.49 18.04
C HIS A 29 5.36 -20.26 18.72
N ARG A 30 6.11 -20.50 19.79
CA ARG A 30 6.57 -19.48 20.73
C ARG A 30 7.35 -18.38 20.03
N GLU A 31 8.41 -18.73 19.31
CA GLU A 31 9.34 -17.78 18.71
C GLU A 31 8.68 -16.96 17.60
N ALA A 32 7.81 -17.58 16.80
CA ALA A 32 7.06 -16.88 15.76
C ALA A 32 6.04 -15.90 16.39
N SER A 33 5.36 -16.30 17.46
CA SER A 33 4.42 -15.45 18.18
C SER A 33 5.12 -14.29 18.89
N ASP A 34 6.31 -14.53 19.49
CA ASP A 34 7.14 -13.49 20.12
C ASP A 34 7.65 -12.49 19.09
N PHE A 35 8.05 -12.96 17.89
CA PHE A 35 8.42 -12.09 16.77
C PHE A 35 7.26 -11.18 16.35
N LEU A 36 6.06 -11.72 16.20
CA LEU A 36 4.88 -10.93 15.82
C LEU A 36 4.50 -9.92 16.90
N ARG A 37 4.65 -10.28 18.18
CA ARG A 37 4.46 -9.40 19.32
C ARG A 37 5.49 -8.27 19.33
N ALA A 38 6.76 -8.57 19.02
CA ALA A 38 7.80 -7.55 18.85
C ALA A 38 7.51 -6.58 17.70
N LEU A 39 6.95 -7.07 16.58
CA LEU A 39 6.50 -6.19 15.49
C LEU A 39 5.35 -5.28 15.91
N HIS A 40 4.43 -5.77 16.74
CA HIS A 40 3.35 -4.98 17.32
C HIS A 40 3.91 -3.88 18.24
N GLY A 41 4.81 -4.23 19.15
CA GLY A 41 5.51 -3.27 20.01
C GLY A 41 6.34 -2.22 19.25
N ALA A 42 6.86 -2.59 18.08
CA ALA A 42 7.52 -1.66 17.15
C ALA A 42 6.53 -0.84 16.28
N SER A 43 5.26 -0.81 16.63
CA SER A 43 4.20 -0.05 15.95
C SER A 43 4.07 -0.36 14.45
N ARG A 44 4.38 -1.60 14.04
CA ARG A 44 4.15 -2.04 12.66
C ARG A 44 2.65 -2.13 12.38
N SER A 45 2.25 -1.80 11.14
CA SER A 45 0.83 -1.81 10.79
C SER A 45 0.22 -3.22 10.95
N PRO A 46 -1.07 -3.34 11.38
CA PRO A 46 -1.75 -4.63 11.51
C PRO A 46 -1.71 -5.48 10.23
N HIS A 47 -1.78 -4.83 9.07
CA HIS A 47 -1.66 -5.51 7.77
C HIS A 47 -0.26 -6.09 7.54
N THR A 48 0.79 -5.40 7.97
CA THR A 48 2.16 -5.90 7.91
C THR A 48 2.31 -7.13 8.81
N ILE A 49 1.86 -7.04 10.05
CA ILE A 49 1.95 -8.15 11.02
C ILE A 49 1.20 -9.37 10.50
N ARG A 50 -0.03 -9.21 10.02
CA ARG A 50 -0.80 -10.29 9.38
C ARG A 50 -0.04 -10.95 8.23
N ALA A 51 0.54 -10.13 7.34
CA ALA A 51 1.28 -10.65 6.19
C ALA A 51 2.54 -11.42 6.61
N TYR A 52 3.22 -10.95 7.66
CA TYR A 52 4.39 -11.63 8.24
C TYR A 52 3.99 -12.95 8.91
N ALA A 53 2.90 -12.96 9.69
CA ALA A 53 2.37 -14.17 10.32
C ALA A 53 2.14 -15.29 9.28
N GLY A 54 1.41 -15.01 8.21
CA GLY A 54 1.14 -16.00 7.16
C GLY A 54 2.39 -16.47 6.43
N ARG A 55 3.38 -15.59 6.24
CA ARG A 55 4.64 -15.95 5.56
C ARG A 55 5.56 -16.78 6.44
N VAL A 56 5.63 -16.47 7.72
CA VAL A 56 6.39 -17.25 8.71
C VAL A 56 5.74 -18.62 8.91
N ALA A 57 4.41 -18.69 9.03
CA ALA A 57 3.68 -19.96 9.07
C ALA A 57 3.96 -20.84 7.84
N SER A 58 3.96 -20.25 6.64
CA SER A 58 4.31 -20.96 5.40
C SER A 58 5.76 -21.49 5.40
N PHE A 59 6.70 -20.74 5.97
CA PHE A 59 8.09 -21.17 6.10
C PHE A 59 8.23 -22.33 7.08
N LEU A 60 7.65 -22.22 8.27
CA LEU A 60 7.68 -23.28 9.29
C LEU A 60 7.01 -24.56 8.80
N GLY A 61 5.86 -24.43 8.12
CA GLY A 61 5.17 -25.58 7.52
C GLY A 61 6.00 -26.26 6.41
N TRP A 62 6.73 -25.47 5.60
CA TRP A 62 7.67 -26.02 4.64
C TRP A 62 8.83 -26.72 5.33
N CYS A 63 9.45 -26.15 6.35
CA CYS A 63 10.52 -26.77 7.11
C CYS A 63 10.07 -28.14 7.68
N ALA A 64 8.91 -28.18 8.32
CA ALA A 64 8.34 -29.41 8.85
C ALA A 64 8.10 -30.46 7.76
N SER A 65 7.55 -30.06 6.61
CA SER A 65 7.28 -30.98 5.47
C SER A 65 8.53 -31.55 4.82
N GLN A 66 9.66 -30.86 4.94
CA GLN A 66 10.94 -31.24 4.34
C GLN A 66 11.93 -31.84 5.35
N GLY A 67 11.52 -32.01 6.62
CA GLY A 67 12.42 -32.46 7.69
C GLY A 67 13.61 -31.51 7.92
N VAL A 68 13.41 -30.20 7.67
CA VAL A 68 14.43 -29.17 7.88
C VAL A 68 14.22 -28.53 9.25
N GLU A 69 15.25 -28.56 10.08
CA GLU A 69 15.23 -27.83 11.36
C GLU A 69 15.32 -26.33 11.07
N TRP A 70 14.24 -25.59 11.38
CA TRP A 70 14.13 -24.17 11.10
C TRP A 70 15.16 -23.31 11.86
N SER A 71 15.57 -23.77 13.05
CA SER A 71 16.49 -23.03 13.93
C SER A 71 17.95 -23.08 13.42
N SER A 72 18.29 -24.06 12.61
CA SER A 72 19.63 -24.26 12.02
C SER A 72 19.62 -24.20 10.49
N VAL A 73 18.62 -23.52 9.90
CA VAL A 73 18.44 -23.47 8.45
C VAL A 73 19.65 -22.88 7.73
N SER A 74 20.13 -23.60 6.71
CA SER A 74 21.25 -23.17 5.86
C SER A 74 20.77 -22.26 4.70
N LEU A 75 21.72 -21.56 4.07
CA LEU A 75 21.43 -20.79 2.84
C LEU A 75 20.90 -21.71 1.72
N ALA A 76 21.40 -22.94 1.62
CA ALA A 76 20.91 -23.93 0.66
C ALA A 76 19.46 -24.32 0.93
N SER A 77 19.07 -24.49 2.20
CA SER A 77 17.69 -24.76 2.58
C SER A 77 16.77 -23.57 2.27
N LEU A 78 17.25 -22.35 2.50
CA LEU A 78 16.50 -21.14 2.14
C LEU A 78 16.36 -20.97 0.62
N ALA A 79 17.35 -21.39 -0.17
CA ALA A 79 17.26 -21.42 -1.63
C ALA A 79 16.19 -22.44 -2.11
N ARG A 80 16.11 -23.62 -1.47
CA ARG A 80 15.04 -24.61 -1.73
C ARG A 80 13.67 -24.05 -1.33
N PHE A 81 13.57 -23.38 -0.19
CA PHE A 81 12.32 -22.69 0.20
C PHE A 81 11.91 -21.62 -0.81
N LYS A 82 12.86 -20.80 -1.28
CA LYS A 82 12.59 -19.81 -2.34
C LYS A 82 11.99 -20.49 -3.58
N HIS A 83 12.61 -21.57 -4.05
CA HIS A 83 12.12 -22.32 -5.21
C HIS A 83 10.72 -22.90 -4.96
N PHE A 84 10.47 -23.46 -3.77
CA PHE A 84 9.14 -23.91 -3.37
C PHE A 84 8.10 -22.79 -3.46
N VAL A 85 8.41 -21.59 -2.96
CA VAL A 85 7.49 -20.43 -3.01
C VAL A 85 7.25 -20.01 -4.46
N GLU A 86 8.25 -20.06 -5.34
CA GLU A 86 8.14 -19.75 -6.77
C GLU A 86 7.27 -20.75 -7.52
N ALA A 87 7.44 -22.05 -7.22
CA ALA A 87 6.76 -23.16 -7.91
C ALA A 87 5.32 -23.41 -7.38
N THR A 88 5.00 -22.94 -6.15
CA THR A 88 3.68 -23.20 -5.54
C THR A 88 2.69 -22.13 -5.94
N PRO A 89 1.56 -22.47 -6.59
CA PRO A 89 0.51 -21.52 -6.92
C PRO A 89 -0.08 -20.82 -5.68
N GLY A 90 -0.56 -19.60 -5.88
CA GLY A 90 -1.36 -18.89 -4.89
C GLY A 90 -2.79 -19.43 -4.80
N ARG A 91 -3.62 -18.81 -3.97
CA ARG A 91 -5.04 -19.18 -3.82
C ARG A 91 -5.87 -18.98 -5.09
N ASP A 92 -5.38 -18.18 -6.01
CA ASP A 92 -5.96 -17.90 -7.34
C ASP A 92 -5.48 -18.87 -8.43
N GLY A 93 -4.72 -19.91 -8.07
CA GLY A 93 -4.14 -20.90 -8.97
C GLY A 93 -2.96 -20.39 -9.81
N ARG A 94 -2.55 -19.13 -9.67
CA ARG A 94 -1.42 -18.53 -10.40
C ARG A 94 -0.11 -18.64 -9.61
N LEU A 95 1.01 -18.76 -10.32
CA LEU A 95 2.33 -18.68 -9.69
C LEU A 95 2.54 -17.29 -9.05
N ARG A 96 3.26 -17.29 -7.95
CA ARG A 96 3.53 -16.04 -7.21
C ARG A 96 4.51 -15.16 -7.98
N SER A 97 4.22 -13.86 -8.04
CA SER A 97 5.14 -12.88 -8.63
C SER A 97 6.46 -12.81 -7.85
N GLY A 98 7.55 -12.45 -8.53
CA GLY A 98 8.85 -12.25 -7.88
C GLY A 98 8.80 -11.23 -6.73
N ALA A 99 7.91 -10.23 -6.80
CA ALA A 99 7.67 -9.30 -5.69
C ALA A 99 7.08 -10.00 -4.46
N THR A 100 6.12 -10.93 -4.66
CA THR A 100 5.53 -11.74 -3.58
C THR A 100 6.55 -12.67 -2.96
N VAL A 101 7.38 -13.34 -3.79
CA VAL A 101 8.49 -14.20 -3.33
C VAL A 101 9.46 -13.38 -2.48
N ASN A 102 9.90 -12.22 -2.98
CA ASN A 102 10.80 -11.32 -2.26
C ASN A 102 10.22 -10.83 -0.94
N ALA A 103 8.92 -10.56 -0.89
CA ALA A 103 8.24 -10.16 0.34
C ALA A 103 8.16 -11.33 1.35
N THR A 104 8.01 -12.57 0.88
CA THR A 104 8.05 -13.78 1.73
C THR A 104 9.44 -13.97 2.32
N LEU A 105 10.49 -13.93 1.48
CA LEU A 105 11.87 -14.01 1.95
C LEU A 105 12.23 -12.88 2.94
N THR A 106 11.67 -11.67 2.76
CA THR A 106 11.87 -10.58 3.71
C THR A 106 11.34 -10.96 5.09
N ALA A 107 10.10 -11.44 5.17
CA ALA A 107 9.49 -11.81 6.44
C ALA A 107 10.27 -12.92 7.15
N VAL A 108 10.69 -13.96 6.41
CA VAL A 108 11.49 -15.07 6.95
C VAL A 108 12.87 -14.58 7.42
N CYS A 109 13.55 -13.76 6.63
CA CYS A 109 14.85 -13.22 7.04
C CYS A 109 14.73 -12.31 8.29
N GLU A 110 13.66 -11.53 8.43
CA GLU A 110 13.45 -10.71 9.62
C GLU A 110 13.11 -11.57 10.83
N PHE A 111 12.33 -12.63 10.67
CA PHE A 111 12.07 -13.62 11.73
C PHE A 111 13.36 -14.29 12.21
N LEU A 112 14.17 -14.83 11.30
CA LEU A 112 15.45 -15.47 11.65
C LEU A 112 16.43 -14.49 12.32
N ARG A 113 16.49 -13.24 11.86
CA ARG A 113 17.29 -12.19 12.53
C ARG A 113 16.78 -11.85 13.93
N PHE A 114 15.47 -11.85 14.14
CA PHE A 114 14.87 -11.67 15.45
C PHE A 114 15.30 -12.81 16.38
N CYS A 115 15.15 -14.06 15.96
CA CYS A 115 15.55 -15.24 16.73
C CYS A 115 17.06 -15.26 17.06
N ALA A 116 17.90 -14.83 16.12
CA ALA A 116 19.34 -14.70 16.38
C ALA A 116 19.65 -13.60 17.42
N ARG A 117 18.97 -12.46 17.36
CA ARG A 117 19.15 -11.37 18.34
C ARG A 117 18.67 -11.74 19.74
N THR A 118 17.67 -12.60 19.83
CA THR A 118 17.12 -13.09 21.13
C THR A 118 17.85 -14.33 21.64
N GLY A 119 18.89 -14.80 20.93
CA GLY A 119 19.69 -15.96 21.36
C GLY A 119 19.03 -17.31 21.13
N VAL A 120 17.89 -17.36 20.42
CA VAL A 120 17.18 -18.61 20.11
C VAL A 120 17.91 -19.44 19.06
N ILE A 121 18.55 -18.76 18.10
CA ILE A 121 19.35 -19.41 17.05
C ILE A 121 20.74 -18.75 16.99
N GLU A 122 21.69 -19.47 16.39
CA GLU A 122 23.06 -18.97 16.24
C GLU A 122 23.13 -17.72 15.33
N GLN A 123 24.02 -16.78 15.67
CA GLN A 123 24.26 -15.57 14.87
C GLN A 123 24.74 -15.89 13.45
N ALA A 124 25.42 -17.04 13.26
CA ALA A 124 25.87 -17.51 11.96
C ALA A 124 24.70 -17.70 10.97
N VAL A 125 23.53 -18.16 11.45
CA VAL A 125 22.33 -18.31 10.63
C VAL A 125 21.87 -16.95 10.10
N ALA A 126 21.85 -15.91 10.95
CA ALA A 126 21.49 -14.55 10.51
C ALA A 126 22.57 -13.91 9.61
N GLY A 127 23.84 -14.25 9.83
CA GLY A 127 24.99 -13.76 9.05
C GLY A 127 24.91 -14.12 7.58
N GLN A 128 24.48 -15.34 7.26
CA GLN A 128 24.37 -15.84 5.88
C GLN A 128 23.16 -15.28 5.09
N LEU A 129 22.26 -14.50 5.71
CA LEU A 129 21.06 -13.99 5.04
C LEU A 129 21.33 -12.78 4.15
N SER A 130 22.42 -12.08 4.38
CA SER A 130 22.76 -10.85 3.64
C SER A 130 24.25 -10.59 3.65
N GLU A 131 24.75 -9.99 2.58
CA GLU A 131 26.13 -9.54 2.44
C GLU A 131 26.21 -8.02 2.39
N PRO A 132 27.36 -7.42 2.80
CA PRO A 132 27.64 -6.02 2.54
C PRO A 132 27.77 -5.79 1.04
N ARG A 133 27.03 -4.83 0.50
CA ARG A 133 27.10 -4.46 -0.90
C ARG A 133 27.30 -2.97 -1.05
N TRP A 134 28.19 -2.59 -1.94
CA TRP A 134 28.38 -1.21 -2.31
C TRP A 134 27.44 -0.83 -3.45
N LEU A 135 26.65 0.24 -3.29
CA LEU A 135 25.82 0.77 -4.35
C LEU A 135 26.67 1.53 -5.36
N ARG A 136 26.87 0.96 -6.55
CA ARG A 136 27.55 1.64 -7.66
C ARG A 136 26.73 2.83 -8.17
N PHE A 137 25.40 2.65 -8.25
CA PHE A 137 24.47 3.68 -8.65
C PHE A 137 23.47 3.92 -7.49
N THR A 138 23.27 5.18 -7.17
CA THR A 138 22.30 5.60 -6.18
C THR A 138 20.99 5.97 -6.88
N PRO A 139 19.81 5.55 -6.37
CA PRO A 139 18.54 6.02 -6.90
C PRO A 139 18.45 7.55 -6.83
N PRO A 140 17.70 8.22 -7.72
CA PRO A 140 17.42 9.62 -7.60
C PRO A 140 16.88 9.97 -6.21
N GLY A 141 17.40 11.02 -5.59
CA GLY A 141 17.05 11.46 -4.23
C GLY A 141 17.63 10.61 -3.09
N PHE A 142 18.56 9.67 -3.37
CA PHE A 142 19.28 8.95 -2.34
C PHE A 142 20.45 9.81 -1.83
N ASP A 143 20.41 10.14 -0.55
CA ASP A 143 21.55 10.77 0.12
C ASP A 143 22.62 9.73 0.42
N ALA A 144 23.77 9.87 -0.25
CA ALA A 144 24.91 8.99 -0.05
C ALA A 144 25.76 9.37 1.17
N GLY A 145 25.47 10.51 1.83
CA GLY A 145 26.31 11.14 2.83
C GLY A 145 27.53 11.82 2.21
N GLU A 146 28.14 12.75 2.92
CA GLU A 146 29.27 13.56 2.42
C GLU A 146 30.48 12.72 1.92
N SER A 147 30.76 11.60 2.58
CA SER A 147 31.85 10.68 2.21
C SER A 147 31.33 9.42 1.50
N GLY A 148 30.07 9.37 1.10
CA GLY A 148 29.46 8.19 0.48
C GLY A 148 29.24 7.01 1.43
N GLN A 149 29.32 7.25 2.75
CA GLN A 149 29.21 6.19 3.79
C GLN A 149 27.91 5.41 3.71
N PHE A 150 26.81 5.99 3.23
CA PHE A 150 25.53 5.34 3.10
C PHE A 150 25.41 4.48 1.82
N ARG A 151 26.43 4.44 0.96
CA ARG A 151 26.49 3.54 -0.19
C ARG A 151 26.71 2.08 0.20
N ARG A 152 27.16 1.80 1.44
CA ARG A 152 27.33 0.44 1.95
C ARG A 152 26.00 -0.05 2.52
N MET A 153 25.35 -0.95 1.80
CA MET A 153 24.06 -1.56 2.22
C MET A 153 24.21 -3.07 2.43
N ARG A 154 23.38 -3.62 3.29
CA ARG A 154 23.22 -5.08 3.39
C ARG A 154 22.21 -5.55 2.35
N ALA A 155 22.67 -6.26 1.33
CA ALA A 155 21.84 -6.87 0.32
C ALA A 155 21.52 -8.32 0.68
N ARG A 156 20.26 -8.74 0.52
CA ARG A 156 19.90 -10.15 0.66
C ARG A 156 20.57 -10.97 -0.43
N LEU A 157 21.12 -12.14 -0.04
CA LEU A 157 21.72 -13.08 -0.99
C LEU A 157 20.67 -13.71 -1.90
N LEU A 158 19.52 -14.11 -1.34
CA LEU A 158 18.44 -14.72 -2.11
C LEU A 158 17.40 -13.66 -2.51
N LYS A 159 17.21 -13.51 -3.81
CA LYS A 159 16.25 -12.60 -4.41
C LYS A 159 15.62 -13.23 -5.65
N ALA A 160 14.30 -13.14 -5.78
CA ALA A 160 13.62 -13.45 -7.03
C ALA A 160 13.70 -12.27 -8.00
N ARG A 161 13.77 -12.55 -9.28
CA ARG A 161 13.66 -11.52 -10.31
C ARG A 161 12.22 -10.97 -10.27
N ALA A 162 12.07 -9.71 -9.94
CA ALA A 162 10.80 -9.02 -10.02
C ALA A 162 10.82 -8.15 -11.27
N GLU A 163 9.86 -8.35 -12.14
CA GLU A 163 9.63 -7.43 -13.23
C GLU A 163 9.11 -6.12 -12.64
N THR A 164 9.75 -5.03 -13.02
CA THR A 164 9.28 -3.70 -12.70
C THR A 164 8.16 -3.39 -13.71
N ALA A 165 6.95 -3.82 -13.40
CA ALA A 165 5.79 -3.39 -14.19
C ALA A 165 5.65 -1.88 -14.07
N PHE A 166 5.45 -1.22 -15.21
CA PHE A 166 5.09 0.20 -15.20
C PHE A 166 3.75 0.39 -14.49
N PRO A 167 3.58 1.48 -13.73
CA PRO A 167 2.31 1.77 -13.11
C PRO A 167 1.19 1.83 -14.15
N GLU A 168 0.20 0.95 -14.02
CA GLU A 168 -0.98 0.96 -14.88
C GLU A 168 -1.80 2.22 -14.56
N ALA A 169 -1.95 3.11 -15.53
CA ALA A 169 -2.81 4.29 -15.47
C ALA A 169 -3.97 4.15 -16.46
N PHE A 170 -5.13 4.66 -16.12
CA PHE A 170 -6.28 4.70 -17.03
C PHE A 170 -6.08 5.71 -18.15
N THR A 171 -6.57 5.38 -19.33
CA THR A 171 -6.78 6.38 -20.39
C THR A 171 -7.98 7.27 -20.04
N PRO A 172 -8.13 8.47 -20.65
CA PRO A 172 -9.32 9.30 -20.47
C PRO A 172 -10.62 8.56 -20.77
N ASP A 173 -10.65 7.76 -21.84
CA ASP A 173 -11.83 6.96 -22.22
C ASP A 173 -12.17 5.91 -21.17
N GLN A 174 -11.16 5.20 -20.64
CA GLN A 174 -11.35 4.24 -19.56
C GLN A 174 -11.86 4.92 -18.29
N ALA A 175 -11.33 6.09 -17.93
CA ALA A 175 -11.81 6.86 -16.78
C ALA A 175 -13.28 7.27 -16.97
N GLY A 176 -13.66 7.74 -18.16
CA GLY A 176 -15.05 8.05 -18.50
C GLY A 176 -15.96 6.82 -18.43
N GLN A 177 -15.51 5.67 -18.94
CA GLN A 177 -16.27 4.42 -18.88
C GLN A 177 -16.46 3.94 -17.43
N ILE A 178 -15.44 4.03 -16.59
CA ILE A 178 -15.56 3.69 -15.15
C ILE A 178 -16.60 4.59 -14.48
N MET A 179 -16.56 5.90 -14.78
CA MET A 179 -17.51 6.86 -14.22
C MET A 179 -18.94 6.56 -14.66
N ALA A 180 -19.15 6.17 -15.92
CA ALA A 180 -20.45 5.75 -16.44
C ALA A 180 -20.98 4.46 -15.78
N CYS A 181 -20.10 3.54 -15.37
CA CYS A 181 -20.46 2.33 -14.62
C CYS A 181 -20.76 2.60 -13.13
N CYS A 182 -20.50 3.81 -12.61
CA CYS A 182 -20.85 4.18 -11.25
C CYS A 182 -22.35 4.48 -11.16
N GLN A 183 -23.11 3.55 -10.58
CA GLN A 183 -24.57 3.63 -10.53
C GLN A 183 -25.08 4.56 -9.41
N ARG A 184 -24.27 4.81 -8.37
CA ARG A 184 -24.68 5.47 -7.12
C ARG A 184 -23.79 6.68 -6.82
N PRO A 185 -24.35 7.76 -6.23
CA PRO A 185 -23.59 8.94 -5.84
C PRO A 185 -22.36 8.63 -4.98
N ARG A 186 -22.48 7.72 -3.98
CA ARG A 186 -21.35 7.30 -3.16
C ARG A 186 -20.20 6.71 -4.00
N GLU A 187 -20.50 5.94 -5.03
CA GLU A 187 -19.50 5.32 -5.90
C GLU A 187 -18.81 6.36 -6.78
N ARG A 188 -19.60 7.28 -7.37
CA ARG A 188 -19.08 8.40 -8.15
C ARG A 188 -18.15 9.26 -7.32
N PHE A 189 -18.57 9.64 -6.12
CA PHE A 189 -17.73 10.42 -5.22
C PHE A 189 -16.41 9.69 -4.88
N MET A 190 -16.46 8.38 -4.56
CA MET A 190 -15.25 7.61 -4.27
C MET A 190 -14.30 7.58 -5.47
N VAL A 191 -14.82 7.32 -6.67
CA VAL A 191 -14.03 7.27 -7.91
C VAL A 191 -13.43 8.63 -8.21
N THR A 192 -14.22 9.71 -8.16
CA THR A 192 -13.77 11.09 -8.40
C THR A 192 -12.68 11.49 -7.40
N LEU A 193 -12.89 11.22 -6.12
CA LEU A 193 -11.92 11.55 -5.07
C LEU A 193 -10.58 10.82 -5.25
N LEU A 194 -10.62 9.54 -5.65
CA LEU A 194 -9.40 8.78 -5.95
C LEU A 194 -8.72 9.23 -7.24
N HIS A 195 -9.50 9.59 -8.26
CA HIS A 195 -9.02 10.01 -9.57
C HIS A 195 -8.36 11.40 -9.53
N ASP A 196 -9.06 12.38 -8.97
CA ASP A 196 -8.61 13.78 -8.96
C ASP A 196 -7.62 14.05 -7.81
N GLY A 197 -7.92 13.51 -6.62
CA GLY A 197 -7.08 13.72 -5.44
C GLY A 197 -5.89 12.76 -5.32
N GLY A 198 -5.84 11.69 -6.10
CA GLY A 198 -4.75 10.70 -6.03
C GLY A 198 -4.62 10.00 -4.68
N LEU A 199 -5.68 9.93 -3.88
CA LEU A 199 -5.68 9.31 -2.56
C LEU A 199 -5.48 7.79 -2.66
N ARG A 200 -4.86 7.22 -1.63
CA ARG A 200 -4.93 5.76 -1.45
C ARG A 200 -6.29 5.35 -0.91
N ILE A 201 -6.76 4.17 -1.26
CA ILE A 201 -8.06 3.68 -0.76
C ILE A 201 -8.16 3.70 0.77
N GLY A 202 -7.08 3.38 1.50
CA GLY A 202 -7.06 3.45 2.96
C GLY A 202 -7.13 4.89 3.47
N GLU A 203 -6.60 5.86 2.72
CA GLU A 203 -6.73 7.29 3.03
C GLU A 203 -8.19 7.75 2.81
N ALA A 204 -8.79 7.41 1.67
CA ALA A 204 -10.18 7.74 1.37
C ALA A 204 -11.16 7.14 2.39
N LEU A 205 -11.03 5.85 2.69
CA LEU A 205 -11.86 5.16 3.69
C LEU A 205 -11.64 5.65 5.13
N GLY A 206 -10.50 6.30 5.41
CA GLY A 206 -10.16 6.87 6.71
C GLY A 206 -10.58 8.34 6.87
N LEU A 207 -11.17 8.95 5.85
CA LEU A 207 -11.63 10.36 5.93
C LEU A 207 -12.82 10.50 6.88
N ARG A 208 -12.78 11.54 7.66
CA ARG A 208 -13.92 12.03 8.45
C ARG A 208 -14.54 13.24 7.78
N ARG A 209 -15.80 13.51 8.10
CA ARG A 209 -16.51 14.69 7.58
C ARG A 209 -15.78 15.99 7.93
N SER A 210 -15.16 16.02 9.12
CA SER A 210 -14.29 17.12 9.59
C SER A 210 -12.96 17.27 8.84
N ASP A 211 -12.60 16.36 7.95
CA ASP A 211 -11.42 16.49 7.07
C ASP A 211 -11.75 17.15 5.73
N LEU A 212 -13.03 17.32 5.40
CA LEU A 212 -13.48 17.88 4.14
C LEU A 212 -13.77 19.37 4.31
N HIS A 213 -12.91 20.21 3.83
CA HIS A 213 -13.03 21.65 3.81
C HIS A 213 -13.37 22.11 2.39
N LEU A 214 -14.65 22.03 2.02
CA LEU A 214 -15.09 22.22 0.65
C LEU A 214 -15.62 23.63 0.35
N LEU A 215 -15.46 24.54 1.28
CA LEU A 215 -15.76 25.97 1.08
C LEU A 215 -14.53 26.69 0.50
N PRO A 216 -14.74 27.80 -0.23
CA PRO A 216 -13.64 28.65 -0.68
C PRO A 216 -12.78 29.20 0.45
N ASP A 217 -13.38 29.42 1.62
CA ASP A 217 -12.73 29.86 2.85
C ASP A 217 -13.22 29.01 4.03
N SER A 218 -12.29 28.34 4.67
CA SER A 218 -12.54 27.45 5.81
C SER A 218 -12.07 28.02 7.15
N ARG A 219 -11.79 29.35 7.23
CA ARG A 219 -11.37 30.00 8.48
C ARG A 219 -12.44 29.92 9.57
N CYS A 220 -13.73 29.87 9.20
CA CYS A 220 -14.83 29.66 10.13
C CYS A 220 -14.75 28.33 10.92
N VAL A 221 -14.04 27.33 10.39
CA VAL A 221 -13.77 26.05 11.06
C VAL A 221 -12.31 25.94 11.52
N GLY A 222 -11.57 27.05 11.61
CA GLY A 222 -10.21 27.11 12.13
C GLY A 222 -9.12 26.66 11.15
N CYS A 223 -9.42 26.55 9.86
CA CYS A 223 -8.44 26.17 8.84
C CYS A 223 -7.94 27.40 8.06
N THR A 224 -6.62 27.51 7.95
CA THR A 224 -5.95 28.61 7.23
C THR A 224 -5.65 28.31 5.76
N VAL A 225 -5.90 27.08 5.30
CA VAL A 225 -5.69 26.69 3.90
C VAL A 225 -6.82 27.29 3.05
N LEU A 226 -6.45 28.01 2.01
CA LEU A 226 -7.39 28.63 1.08
C LEU A 226 -7.88 27.62 0.03
N GLY A 227 -9.13 27.81 -0.40
CA GLY A 227 -9.78 26.98 -1.40
C GLY A 227 -10.28 25.64 -0.85
N ALA A 228 -11.10 24.99 -1.66
CA ALA A 228 -11.63 23.66 -1.32
C ALA A 228 -10.52 22.61 -1.25
N HIS A 229 -10.49 21.82 -0.18
CA HIS A 229 -9.43 20.82 0.05
C HIS A 229 -9.85 19.72 1.02
N VAL A 230 -9.06 18.64 1.03
CA VAL A 230 -9.21 17.48 1.90
C VAL A 230 -7.96 17.32 2.75
N HIS A 231 -8.11 17.16 4.06
CA HIS A 231 -7.04 16.82 4.98
C HIS A 231 -6.86 15.30 5.05
N VAL A 232 -5.70 14.80 4.65
CA VAL A 232 -5.34 13.40 4.81
C VAL A 232 -4.50 13.26 6.08
N ARG A 233 -5.05 12.58 7.09
CA ARG A 233 -4.43 12.43 8.42
C ARG A 233 -4.18 10.96 8.74
N HIS A 234 -3.05 10.69 9.41
CA HIS A 234 -2.75 9.36 9.93
C HIS A 234 -3.41 9.17 11.29
N ARG A 235 -4.36 8.24 11.38
CA ARG A 235 -5.05 7.91 12.63
C ARG A 235 -5.65 6.50 12.55
N ALA A 236 -5.90 5.88 13.71
CA ALA A 236 -6.71 4.68 13.79
C ALA A 236 -8.17 5.00 13.49
N ASN A 237 -8.82 4.15 12.70
CA ASN A 237 -10.23 4.31 12.32
C ASN A 237 -11.02 3.05 12.66
N PRO A 238 -12.32 3.16 12.99
CA PRO A 238 -13.14 2.02 13.42
C PRO A 238 -13.30 0.93 12.33
N ASN A 239 -13.14 1.28 11.06
CA ASN A 239 -13.15 0.35 9.92
C ASN A 239 -11.78 -0.26 9.61
N GLY A 240 -10.75 -0.01 10.42
CA GLY A 240 -9.38 -0.45 10.20
C GLY A 240 -8.65 0.25 9.04
N ALA A 241 -9.26 1.27 8.44
CA ALA A 241 -8.60 2.07 7.40
C ALA A 241 -7.45 2.89 8.00
N LEU A 242 -6.31 2.90 7.30
CA LEU A 242 -5.10 3.57 7.77
C LEU A 242 -4.42 4.30 6.61
N ALA A 243 -4.12 5.58 6.83
CA ALA A 243 -3.22 6.31 5.95
C ALA A 243 -1.80 5.75 6.10
N LYS A 244 -1.18 5.36 4.98
CA LYS A 244 0.17 4.75 5.00
C LYS A 244 1.26 5.76 5.37
N SER A 245 1.10 7.04 4.98
CA SER A 245 2.03 8.11 5.36
C SER A 245 1.75 8.55 6.80
N PRO A 246 2.76 8.64 7.67
CA PRO A 246 2.59 9.19 9.01
C PRO A 246 2.42 10.73 8.99
N PHE A 247 2.82 11.38 7.89
CA PHE A 247 2.74 12.83 7.77
C PHE A 247 1.38 13.25 7.21
N PRO A 248 0.69 14.20 7.87
CA PRO A 248 -0.53 14.77 7.34
C PRO A 248 -0.23 15.59 6.08
N ARG A 249 -1.20 15.68 5.19
CA ARG A 249 -1.14 16.55 4.02
C ARG A 249 -2.52 17.05 3.63
N THR A 250 -2.51 18.13 2.87
CA THR A 250 -3.71 18.71 2.26
C THR A 250 -3.72 18.41 0.77
N VAL A 251 -4.85 18.02 0.24
CA VAL A 251 -5.07 17.76 -1.19
C VAL A 251 -6.17 18.69 -1.67
N PRO A 252 -5.92 19.60 -2.63
CA PRO A 252 -6.95 20.44 -3.23
C PRO A 252 -8.08 19.58 -3.81
N ALA A 253 -9.32 20.06 -3.67
CA ALA A 253 -10.50 19.42 -4.22
C ALA A 253 -10.97 20.15 -5.47
N SER A 254 -11.21 19.38 -6.55
CA SER A 254 -11.79 19.90 -7.79
C SER A 254 -13.31 20.14 -7.62
N ASP A 255 -13.91 20.93 -8.50
CA ASP A 255 -15.36 21.12 -8.54
C ASP A 255 -16.10 19.79 -8.70
N ALA A 256 -15.54 18.84 -9.46
CA ALA A 256 -16.09 17.50 -9.60
C ALA A 256 -16.15 16.75 -8.25
N VAL A 257 -15.16 16.92 -7.38
CA VAL A 257 -15.16 16.37 -6.03
C VAL A 257 -16.27 17.04 -5.18
N LEU A 258 -16.43 18.36 -5.28
CA LEU A 258 -17.46 19.09 -4.54
C LEU A 258 -18.86 18.62 -4.94
N PHE A 259 -19.17 18.62 -6.24
CA PHE A 259 -20.50 18.22 -6.74
C PHE A 259 -20.79 16.75 -6.42
N SER A 260 -19.86 15.84 -6.66
CA SER A 260 -20.06 14.42 -6.35
C SER A 260 -20.21 14.14 -4.85
N TYR A 261 -19.58 14.97 -3.99
CA TYR A 261 -19.79 14.91 -2.55
C TYR A 261 -21.17 15.39 -2.16
N ALA A 262 -21.68 16.50 -2.74
CA ALA A 262 -23.01 17.00 -2.49
C ALA A 262 -24.08 15.97 -2.84
N ASP A 263 -23.98 15.35 -4.04
CA ASP A 263 -24.87 14.27 -4.47
C ASP A 263 -24.84 13.09 -3.49
N TYR A 264 -23.65 12.71 -3.03
CA TYR A 264 -23.50 11.63 -2.06
C TYR A 264 -24.08 11.99 -0.69
N GLN A 265 -23.94 13.24 -0.23
CA GLN A 265 -24.55 13.68 1.04
C GLN A 265 -26.07 13.68 0.95
N HIS A 266 -26.64 14.04 -0.18
CA HIS A 266 -28.07 13.95 -0.42
C HIS A 266 -28.55 12.48 -0.33
N GLU A 267 -27.93 11.57 -1.07
CA GLU A 267 -28.20 10.12 -1.02
C GLU A 267 -28.09 9.58 0.42
N ARG A 268 -27.05 10.00 1.16
CA ARG A 268 -26.82 9.58 2.53
C ARG A 268 -27.92 10.05 3.47
N ALA A 269 -28.35 11.31 3.34
CA ALA A 269 -29.42 11.89 4.16
C ALA A 269 -30.77 11.25 3.87
N GLU A 270 -31.08 10.94 2.60
CA GLU A 270 -32.30 10.23 2.21
C GLU A 270 -32.39 8.83 2.82
N ILE A 271 -31.27 8.10 2.89
CA ILE A 271 -31.26 6.71 3.35
C ILE A 271 -31.15 6.59 4.88
N LEU A 272 -30.30 7.43 5.50
CA LEU A 272 -29.98 7.32 6.93
C LEU A 272 -30.68 8.36 7.81
N GLY A 273 -31.25 9.42 7.22
CA GLY A 273 -31.71 10.58 7.98
C GLY A 273 -30.54 11.27 8.70
N GLU A 274 -30.75 11.66 9.95
CA GLU A 274 -29.67 12.16 10.81
C GLU A 274 -28.84 10.98 11.32
N ASP A 275 -27.61 10.84 10.82
CA ASP A 275 -26.67 9.84 11.31
C ASP A 275 -25.50 10.49 12.07
N GLY A 276 -25.12 9.86 13.17
CA GLY A 276 -24.01 10.32 14.04
C GLY A 276 -22.62 9.88 13.56
N CYS A 277 -22.48 9.19 12.43
CA CYS A 277 -21.21 8.69 11.97
C CYS A 277 -20.38 9.80 11.30
N ASP A 278 -19.22 10.12 11.90
CA ASP A 278 -18.28 11.11 11.37
C ASP A 278 -17.50 10.63 10.14
N MET A 279 -17.50 9.33 9.84
CA MET A 279 -16.80 8.82 8.67
C MET A 279 -17.47 9.25 7.36
N VAL A 280 -16.66 9.64 6.38
CA VAL A 280 -17.16 10.08 5.07
C VAL A 280 -17.86 8.93 4.36
N PHE A 281 -17.23 7.78 4.24
CA PHE A 281 -17.79 6.62 3.55
C PHE A 281 -18.44 5.64 4.53
N VAL A 282 -19.74 5.45 4.38
CA VAL A 282 -20.56 4.55 5.22
C VAL A 282 -21.33 3.54 4.36
N ASN A 283 -21.81 2.48 5.00
CA ASN A 283 -22.72 1.53 4.38
C ASN A 283 -24.11 2.16 4.21
N LEU A 284 -24.61 2.23 2.99
CA LEU A 284 -25.96 2.70 2.67
C LEU A 284 -26.92 1.61 2.25
N TYR A 285 -26.41 0.45 1.81
CA TYR A 285 -27.21 -0.60 1.15
C TYR A 285 -26.99 -1.99 1.74
N HIS A 286 -26.16 -2.10 2.75
CA HIS A 286 -25.86 -3.36 3.44
C HIS A 286 -25.72 -3.10 4.93
N GLU A 287 -26.28 -3.98 5.71
CA GLU A 287 -26.15 -3.93 7.16
C GLU A 287 -24.71 -4.12 7.63
N PRO A 288 -24.37 -3.49 8.74
CA PRO A 288 -25.13 -2.46 9.45
C PRO A 288 -25.10 -1.13 8.70
N LEU A 289 -26.32 -0.54 8.48
CA LEU A 289 -26.46 0.76 7.82
C LEU A 289 -25.77 1.86 8.64
N GLY A 290 -25.22 2.88 7.99
CA GLY A 290 -24.50 3.97 8.63
C GLY A 290 -23.13 3.57 9.20
N ALA A 291 -22.81 2.28 9.29
CA ALA A 291 -21.48 1.85 9.75
C ALA A 291 -20.37 2.23 8.75
N PRO A 292 -19.16 2.53 9.25
CA PRO A 292 -18.03 2.88 8.40
C PRO A 292 -17.73 1.83 7.34
N MET A 293 -17.61 2.26 6.08
CA MET A 293 -17.32 1.36 4.96
C MET A 293 -15.96 0.70 5.12
N THR A 294 -15.92 -0.63 5.01
CA THR A 294 -14.68 -1.40 5.15
C THR A 294 -13.91 -1.50 3.84
N TYR A 295 -12.61 -1.83 3.91
CA TYR A 295 -11.80 -2.14 2.73
C TYR A 295 -12.40 -3.29 1.89
N ARG A 296 -13.02 -4.29 2.55
CA ARG A 296 -13.70 -5.40 1.86
C ARG A 296 -14.89 -4.92 1.03
N ALA A 297 -15.66 -3.96 1.55
CA ALA A 297 -16.78 -3.37 0.82
C ALA A 297 -16.30 -2.56 -0.39
N ALA A 298 -15.26 -1.74 -0.22
CA ALA A 298 -14.63 -1.02 -1.33
C ALA A 298 -14.06 -1.99 -2.38
N LYS A 299 -13.40 -3.06 -1.97
CA LYS A 299 -12.88 -4.08 -2.89
C LYS A 299 -13.99 -4.68 -3.76
N ARG A 300 -15.14 -5.02 -3.18
CA ARG A 300 -16.29 -5.53 -3.94
C ARG A 300 -16.83 -4.52 -4.96
N LEU A 301 -16.82 -3.22 -4.61
CA LEU A 301 -17.17 -2.17 -5.56
C LEU A 301 -16.23 -2.18 -6.77
N PHE A 302 -14.92 -2.15 -6.56
CA PHE A 302 -13.95 -2.14 -7.67
C PHE A 302 -13.93 -3.43 -8.48
N GLU A 303 -14.21 -4.58 -7.86
CA GLU A 303 -14.40 -5.86 -8.56
C GLU A 303 -15.65 -5.84 -9.46
N ARG A 304 -16.74 -5.21 -9.02
CA ARG A 304 -17.94 -5.00 -9.85
C ARG A 304 -17.61 -4.07 -11.02
N LEU A 305 -17.03 -2.90 -10.77
CA LEU A 305 -16.64 -1.96 -11.82
C LEU A 305 -15.71 -2.62 -12.85
N ALA A 306 -14.74 -3.43 -12.42
CA ALA A 306 -13.85 -4.15 -13.34
C ALA A 306 -14.61 -5.13 -14.25
N ARG A 307 -15.63 -5.81 -13.74
CA ARG A 307 -16.47 -6.71 -14.55
C ARG A 307 -17.32 -5.95 -15.55
N GLU A 308 -17.93 -4.84 -15.14
CA GLU A 308 -18.80 -4.01 -16.00
C GLU A 308 -18.00 -3.30 -17.09
N CYS A 309 -16.78 -2.83 -16.78
CA CYS A 309 -15.91 -2.18 -17.74
C CYS A 309 -15.16 -3.15 -18.67
N GLY A 310 -15.04 -4.44 -18.31
CA GLY A 310 -14.30 -5.42 -19.09
C GLY A 310 -12.77 -5.33 -18.99
N PHE A 311 -12.24 -4.49 -18.09
CA PHE A 311 -10.80 -4.35 -17.81
C PHE A 311 -10.54 -4.18 -16.31
N PRO A 312 -9.29 -4.40 -15.84
CA PRO A 312 -8.95 -4.26 -14.42
C PRO A 312 -9.21 -2.85 -13.90
N VAL A 313 -9.99 -2.72 -12.82
CA VAL A 313 -10.23 -1.47 -12.11
C VAL A 313 -9.78 -1.65 -10.66
N ARG A 314 -8.64 -1.05 -10.32
CA ARG A 314 -8.05 -1.15 -8.97
C ARG A 314 -7.85 0.24 -8.39
N PRO A 315 -8.10 0.46 -7.08
CA PRO A 315 -7.93 1.78 -6.46
C PRO A 315 -6.56 2.43 -6.70
N HIS A 316 -5.50 1.62 -6.79
CA HIS A 316 -4.15 2.14 -6.98
C HIS A 316 -3.90 2.70 -8.38
N MET A 317 -4.64 2.21 -9.38
CA MET A 317 -4.58 2.72 -10.75
C MET A 317 -5.07 4.16 -10.85
N PHE A 318 -6.10 4.56 -10.08
CA PHE A 318 -6.57 5.95 -10.03
C PHE A 318 -5.46 6.90 -9.57
N ARG A 319 -4.74 6.50 -8.52
CA ARG A 319 -3.61 7.28 -8.02
C ARG A 319 -2.46 7.37 -9.04
N HIS A 320 -2.21 6.30 -9.78
CA HIS A 320 -1.24 6.34 -10.90
C HIS A 320 -1.73 7.24 -12.02
N THR A 321 -3.02 7.24 -12.31
CA THR A 321 -3.64 8.12 -13.31
C THR A 321 -3.50 9.58 -12.90
N ALA A 322 -3.86 9.93 -11.67
CA ALA A 322 -3.69 11.29 -11.12
C ALA A 322 -2.22 11.75 -11.23
N ALA A 323 -1.30 10.97 -10.69
CA ALA A 323 0.13 11.29 -10.70
C ALA A 323 0.68 11.47 -12.11
N THR A 324 0.32 10.56 -13.03
CA THR A 324 0.71 10.65 -14.43
C THR A 324 0.09 11.88 -15.12
N GLY A 325 -1.16 12.21 -14.78
CA GLY A 325 -1.85 13.40 -15.27
C GLY A 325 -1.14 14.68 -14.84
N TRP A 326 -0.81 14.81 -13.56
CA TRP A 326 -0.09 15.98 -13.03
C TRP A 326 1.29 16.15 -13.66
N VAL A 327 2.08 15.07 -13.74
CA VAL A 327 3.40 15.12 -14.42
C VAL A 327 3.26 15.53 -15.91
N ARG A 328 2.23 15.04 -16.60
CA ARG A 328 1.98 15.41 -18.00
C ARG A 328 1.51 16.86 -18.17
N ALA A 329 0.83 17.40 -17.16
CA ALA A 329 0.44 18.82 -17.11
C ALA A 329 1.62 19.75 -16.79
N GLY A 330 2.83 19.20 -16.54
CA GLY A 330 4.03 19.98 -16.24
C GLY A 330 4.17 20.34 -14.75
N THR A 331 3.43 19.68 -13.86
CA THR A 331 3.56 19.90 -12.43
C THR A 331 4.93 19.42 -11.93
N ASP A 332 5.60 20.24 -11.13
CA ASP A 332 6.90 19.91 -10.56
C ASP A 332 6.83 18.65 -9.67
N LEU A 333 7.89 17.84 -9.70
CA LEU A 333 7.91 16.54 -9.02
C LEU A 333 7.79 16.62 -7.50
N ASP A 334 8.29 17.68 -6.90
CA ASP A 334 8.16 17.94 -5.45
C ASP A 334 6.70 18.22 -5.09
N VAL A 335 5.97 18.96 -5.93
CA VAL A 335 4.52 19.17 -5.77
C VAL A 335 3.75 17.86 -5.94
N VAL A 336 4.07 17.06 -6.96
CA VAL A 336 3.48 15.72 -7.14
C VAL A 336 3.79 14.81 -5.95
N GLN A 337 5.03 14.86 -5.44
CA GLN A 337 5.43 14.12 -4.24
C GLN A 337 4.60 14.54 -3.02
N ALA A 338 4.43 15.84 -2.82
CA ALA A 338 3.64 16.41 -1.71
C ALA A 338 2.17 16.00 -1.81
N LEU A 339 1.54 16.13 -2.99
CA LEU A 339 0.16 15.71 -3.25
C LEU A 339 -0.04 14.22 -2.96
N LEU A 340 0.88 13.38 -3.40
CA LEU A 340 0.83 11.95 -3.17
C LEU A 340 1.21 11.55 -1.73
N GLY A 341 1.90 12.38 -0.97
CA GLY A 341 2.44 12.04 0.35
C GLY A 341 3.46 10.91 0.25
N HIS A 342 4.39 11.00 -0.72
CA HIS A 342 5.52 10.09 -0.82
C HIS A 342 6.66 10.58 0.08
N VAL A 343 7.10 9.74 1.00
CA VAL A 343 8.25 10.03 1.89
C VAL A 343 9.56 10.09 1.09
N SER A 344 9.64 9.35 -0.03
CA SER A 344 10.83 9.29 -0.89
C SER A 344 10.50 9.73 -2.32
N LEU A 345 11.35 10.60 -2.87
CA LEU A 345 11.26 11.05 -4.27
C LEU A 345 11.35 9.87 -5.25
N ALA A 346 12.11 8.82 -4.91
CA ALA A 346 12.20 7.60 -5.72
C ALA A 346 10.84 6.92 -5.97
N SER A 347 9.85 7.14 -5.10
CA SER A 347 8.49 6.65 -5.31
C SER A 347 7.71 7.49 -6.33
N THR A 348 8.16 8.72 -6.61
CA THR A 348 7.52 9.64 -7.56
C THR A 348 8.19 9.57 -8.93
N THR A 349 9.49 9.27 -9.00
CA THR A 349 10.22 9.16 -10.27
C THR A 349 9.71 8.06 -11.20
N VAL A 350 8.96 7.09 -10.68
CA VAL A 350 8.29 6.05 -11.51
C VAL A 350 7.27 6.63 -12.49
N TYR A 351 6.83 7.88 -12.29
CA TYR A 351 5.92 8.59 -13.20
C TYR A 351 6.63 9.41 -14.27
N LEU A 352 7.97 9.54 -14.20
CA LEU A 352 8.81 10.22 -15.18
C LEU A 352 9.06 9.38 -16.45
N HIS A 353 8.03 8.73 -16.95
CA HIS A 353 8.16 8.01 -18.21
C HIS A 353 7.91 8.97 -19.37
N ALA A 354 9.00 9.53 -19.91
CA ALA A 354 8.93 10.31 -21.13
C ALA A 354 8.42 9.45 -22.29
N ARG A 355 7.29 9.81 -22.85
CA ARG A 355 6.83 9.22 -24.11
C ARG A 355 7.81 9.61 -25.21
N ASP A 356 7.93 8.79 -26.26
CA ASP A 356 8.78 9.14 -27.38
C ASP A 356 8.35 10.45 -28.06
N ALA A 357 7.05 10.76 -28.06
CA ALA A 357 6.53 12.06 -28.49
C ALA A 357 7.02 13.23 -27.62
N ASP A 358 7.15 13.05 -26.31
CA ASP A 358 7.65 14.08 -25.40
C ASP A 358 9.16 14.29 -25.58
N LYS A 359 9.91 13.20 -25.79
CA LYS A 359 11.33 13.27 -26.15
C LYS A 359 11.55 14.01 -27.46
N ARG A 360 10.72 13.70 -28.47
CA ARG A 360 10.77 14.38 -29.77
C ARG A 360 10.47 15.87 -29.63
N ARG A 361 9.39 16.25 -28.95
CA ARG A 361 9.04 17.66 -28.70
C ARG A 361 10.14 18.40 -27.96
N ALA A 362 10.76 17.80 -26.95
CA ALA A 362 11.87 18.41 -26.22
C ALA A 362 13.08 18.68 -27.13
N VAL A 363 13.44 17.73 -27.98
CA VAL A 363 14.54 17.90 -28.95
C VAL A 363 14.19 18.99 -30.00
N GLU A 364 12.99 18.97 -30.53
CA GLU A 364 12.51 19.94 -31.52
C GLU A 364 12.44 21.37 -30.92
N ALA A 365 11.99 21.51 -29.65
CA ALA A 365 11.94 22.81 -28.99
C ALA A 365 13.36 23.43 -28.82
N VAL A 366 14.33 22.61 -28.43
CA VAL A 366 15.73 23.03 -28.31
C VAL A 366 16.34 23.35 -29.68
N ALA A 367 16.03 22.55 -30.70
CA ALA A 367 16.48 22.78 -32.07
C ALA A 367 15.91 24.07 -32.66
N ALA A 368 14.63 24.35 -32.44
CA ALA A 368 13.96 25.58 -32.88
C ALA A 368 14.53 26.84 -32.24
N GLY A 369 15.06 26.74 -30.99
CA GLY A 369 15.73 27.84 -30.28
C GLY A 369 17.17 28.10 -30.74
N ARG A 370 17.77 27.20 -31.53
CA ARG A 370 19.12 27.37 -32.07
C ARG A 370 19.04 28.20 -33.37
N ARG A 371 19.30 29.50 -33.26
CA ARG A 371 19.63 30.30 -34.45
C ARG A 371 21.04 29.92 -34.89
N TYR A 372 21.16 29.12 -35.96
CA TYR A 372 22.44 28.96 -36.64
C TYR A 372 22.80 30.34 -37.22
N ARG A 373 23.83 30.97 -36.68
CA ARG A 373 24.50 32.12 -37.33
C ARG A 373 25.50 31.63 -38.37
#